data_303629a40a39da9aedbe2ed4243d3c9e
#
_entry.id   303629a40a39da9aedbe2ed4243d3c9e
#
_cell.length_a   1.000
_cell.length_b   1.000
_cell.length_c   1.000
_cell.angle_alpha   90.00
_cell.angle_beta   90.00
_cell.angle_gamma   90.00
#
_symmetry.space_group_name_H-M   'P 1'
#
loop_
_entity.id
_entity.type
_entity.pdbx_description
1 polymer ?
#
loop_
_entity_poly.entity_id
_entity_poly.type
_entity_poly.pdbx_seq_one_letter_code
_entity_poly.pdbx_strand_id
1 'polypeptide(L)'
;LHRAGKLGLGSATLAAIRYAVAHDYDVIVTMDADWSHDPAHLSALVAATEQADVAIGSRYVEGGAIESWPQHRRLLSRAMNRLSRTMLQLPIHDTSGAYRAYRVAKLREINLDEIRAVGYAYLEEILWHLAQGDAIFAEVPITFHQRRAGRSKVSLREAAGKLATLVRLAWRPDRRQR
;
A
#
# COMPACT_ATOMS: atom_id res chain seq x y z
N LEU A 1 7.03 -7.48 -17.71
CA LEU A 1 5.62 -7.65 -18.06
C LEU A 1 5.15 -6.54 -19.00
N HIS A 2 4.72 -6.90 -20.20
CA HIS A 2 4.04 -5.98 -21.11
C HIS A 2 2.52 -6.14 -20.96
N ARG A 3 1.81 -5.01 -20.86
CA ARG A 3 0.35 -4.98 -20.72
C ARG A 3 -0.27 -4.33 -21.96
N ALA A 4 -1.43 -4.78 -22.38
CA ALA A 4 -2.12 -4.30 -23.60
C ALA A 4 -2.53 -2.82 -23.53
N GLY A 5 -2.49 -2.18 -22.34
CA GLY A 5 -2.84 -0.77 -22.18
C GLY A 5 -2.84 -0.31 -20.72
N LYS A 6 -3.28 0.94 -20.51
CA LYS A 6 -3.41 1.57 -19.19
C LYS A 6 -4.72 1.13 -18.53
N LEU A 7 -4.71 0.02 -17.80
CA LEU A 7 -5.87 -0.55 -17.10
C LEU A 7 -5.96 -0.15 -15.62
N GLY A 8 -5.24 0.89 -15.22
CA GLY A 8 -5.19 1.40 -13.86
C GLY A 8 -4.03 0.84 -13.02
N LEU A 9 -3.67 1.57 -11.95
CA LEU A 9 -2.52 1.25 -11.09
C LEU A 9 -2.73 -0.06 -10.33
N GLY A 10 -3.87 -0.24 -9.68
CA GLY A 10 -4.18 -1.46 -8.92
C GLY A 10 -4.06 -2.72 -9.77
N SER A 11 -4.61 -2.70 -11.00
CA SER A 11 -4.49 -3.85 -11.89
C SER A 11 -3.05 -4.12 -12.36
N ALA A 12 -2.20 -3.07 -12.44
CA ALA A 12 -0.78 -3.24 -12.76
C ALA A 12 -0.03 -3.91 -11.60
N THR A 13 -0.28 -3.46 -10.38
CA THR A 13 0.32 -4.04 -9.17
C THR A 13 -0.13 -5.49 -8.98
N LEU A 14 -1.42 -5.78 -9.12
CA LEU A 14 -1.92 -7.16 -9.02
C LEU A 14 -1.32 -8.08 -10.09
N ALA A 15 -1.12 -7.59 -11.32
CA ALA A 15 -0.44 -8.37 -12.36
C ALA A 15 1.02 -8.67 -12.00
N ALA A 16 1.73 -7.69 -11.39
CA ALA A 16 3.10 -7.90 -10.92
C ALA A 16 3.16 -8.88 -9.74
N ILE A 17 2.21 -8.79 -8.80
CA ILE A 17 2.10 -9.73 -7.68
C ILE A 17 1.83 -11.15 -8.20
N ARG A 18 0.86 -11.33 -9.10
CA ARG A 18 0.60 -12.65 -9.71
C ARG A 18 1.82 -13.21 -10.43
N TYR A 19 2.57 -12.36 -11.11
CA TYR A 19 3.81 -12.76 -11.76
C TYR A 19 4.85 -13.23 -10.73
N ALA A 20 5.06 -12.48 -9.66
CA ALA A 20 6.01 -12.85 -8.60
C ALA A 20 5.61 -14.18 -7.92
N VAL A 21 4.32 -14.38 -7.66
CA VAL A 21 3.78 -15.64 -7.10
C VAL A 21 4.02 -16.83 -8.04
N ALA A 22 3.85 -16.63 -9.34
CA ALA A 22 4.01 -17.69 -10.35
C ALA A 22 5.46 -18.05 -10.68
N HIS A 23 6.43 -17.18 -10.33
CA HIS A 23 7.85 -17.35 -10.65
C HIS A 23 8.73 -17.51 -9.40
N ASP A 24 8.15 -17.87 -8.27
CA ASP A 24 8.83 -18.21 -7.03
C ASP A 24 9.83 -17.16 -6.52
N TYR A 25 9.48 -15.88 -6.68
CA TYR A 25 10.22 -14.82 -6.00
C TYR A 25 9.99 -14.87 -4.49
N ASP A 26 11.00 -14.52 -3.71
CA ASP A 26 10.89 -14.44 -2.25
C ASP A 26 10.21 -13.14 -1.80
N VAL A 27 10.58 -12.03 -2.42
CA VAL A 27 10.09 -10.68 -2.08
C VAL A 27 9.72 -9.93 -3.36
N ILE A 28 8.60 -9.21 -3.32
CA ILE A 28 8.27 -8.21 -4.33
C ILE A 28 8.24 -6.82 -3.70
N VAL A 29 8.87 -5.86 -4.37
CA VAL A 29 8.81 -4.46 -3.96
C VAL A 29 8.01 -3.64 -4.95
N THR A 30 7.14 -2.79 -4.45
CA THR A 30 6.40 -1.79 -5.22
C THR A 30 6.93 -0.40 -4.90
N MET A 31 7.14 0.44 -5.89
CA MET A 31 7.51 1.84 -5.73
C MET A 31 7.02 2.68 -6.90
N ASP A 32 6.79 3.98 -6.66
CA ASP A 32 6.47 4.92 -7.74
C ASP A 32 7.76 5.32 -8.48
N ALA A 33 7.68 5.42 -9.81
CA ALA A 33 8.81 5.79 -10.68
C ALA A 33 8.86 7.29 -11.01
N ASP A 34 8.28 8.14 -10.16
CA ASP A 34 8.18 9.60 -10.37
C ASP A 34 9.11 10.43 -9.47
N TRP A 35 10.12 9.76 -8.90
CA TRP A 35 11.10 10.30 -7.97
C TRP A 35 10.53 10.71 -6.59
N SER A 36 9.31 10.32 -6.28
CA SER A 36 8.76 10.55 -4.95
C SER A 36 9.26 9.53 -3.92
N HIS A 37 9.67 8.35 -4.37
CA HIS A 37 10.29 7.31 -3.56
C HIS A 37 11.78 7.20 -3.88
N ASP A 38 12.63 7.43 -2.87
CA ASP A 38 14.07 7.29 -3.02
C ASP A 38 14.48 5.81 -3.01
N PRO A 39 15.19 5.32 -4.05
CA PRO A 39 15.71 3.94 -4.07
C PRO A 39 16.65 3.61 -2.91
N ALA A 40 17.24 4.59 -2.24
CA ALA A 40 18.10 4.38 -1.06
C ALA A 40 17.37 3.63 0.08
N HIS A 41 16.06 3.73 0.17
CA HIS A 41 15.27 3.00 1.17
C HIS A 41 14.97 1.53 0.79
N LEU A 42 15.31 1.10 -0.43
CA LEU A 42 14.97 -0.24 -0.94
C LEU A 42 15.56 -1.36 -0.09
N SER A 43 16.85 -1.26 0.23
CA SER A 43 17.54 -2.27 1.05
C SER A 43 16.94 -2.42 2.44
N ALA A 44 16.57 -1.30 3.08
CA ALA A 44 15.95 -1.32 4.40
C ALA A 44 14.55 -1.95 4.36
N LEU A 45 13.76 -1.68 3.31
CA LEU A 45 12.44 -2.32 3.11
C LEU A 45 12.56 -3.83 2.91
N VAL A 46 13.53 -4.27 2.09
CA VAL A 46 13.77 -5.70 1.87
C VAL A 46 14.25 -6.37 3.16
N ALA A 47 15.21 -5.78 3.87
CA ALA A 47 15.70 -6.31 5.14
C ALA A 47 14.58 -6.44 6.20
N ALA A 48 13.66 -5.50 6.26
CA ALA A 48 12.52 -5.56 7.18
C ALA A 48 11.62 -6.78 6.92
N THR A 49 11.62 -7.35 5.70
CA THR A 49 10.87 -8.58 5.40
C THR A 49 11.48 -9.84 6.01
N GLU A 50 12.65 -9.79 6.60
CA GLU A 50 13.22 -10.93 7.34
C GLU A 50 12.39 -11.22 8.61
N GLN A 51 11.76 -10.20 9.20
CA GLN A 51 10.97 -10.31 10.43
C GLN A 51 9.48 -9.95 10.25
N ALA A 52 9.08 -9.49 9.07
CA ALA A 52 7.70 -9.11 8.75
C ALA A 52 7.28 -9.67 7.38
N ASP A 53 5.99 -9.86 7.20
CA ASP A 53 5.43 -10.27 5.91
C ASP A 53 5.26 -9.10 4.95
N VAL A 54 5.07 -7.90 5.52
CA VAL A 54 4.89 -6.65 4.78
C VAL A 54 5.72 -5.55 5.44
N ALA A 55 6.66 -4.99 4.70
CA ALA A 55 7.39 -3.78 5.09
C ALA A 55 6.85 -2.58 4.30
N ILE A 56 6.48 -1.52 5.00
CA ILE A 56 5.88 -0.31 4.43
C ILE A 56 6.84 0.86 4.63
N GLY A 57 7.21 1.53 3.55
CA GLY A 57 7.90 2.81 3.61
C GLY A 57 6.95 3.87 4.15
N SER A 58 7.10 4.21 5.41
CA SER A 58 6.18 5.07 6.16
C SER A 58 6.70 6.49 6.29
N ARG A 59 5.81 7.43 6.00
CA ARG A 59 6.00 8.87 6.16
C ARG A 59 5.60 9.37 7.56
N TYR A 60 5.00 8.49 8.38
CA TYR A 60 4.28 8.86 9.60
C TYR A 60 4.80 8.19 10.86
N VAL A 61 5.88 7.43 10.76
CA VAL A 61 6.65 6.92 11.91
C VAL A 61 7.81 7.87 12.22
N GLU A 62 8.45 7.68 13.37
CA GLU A 62 9.65 8.42 13.75
C GLU A 62 10.73 8.27 12.68
N GLY A 63 11.35 9.39 12.29
CA GLY A 63 12.30 9.44 11.15
C GLY A 63 11.65 9.52 9.76
N GLY A 64 10.34 9.32 9.64
CA GLY A 64 9.60 9.50 8.39
C GLY A 64 9.31 10.96 8.09
N ALA A 65 9.38 11.36 6.82
CA ALA A 65 9.18 12.74 6.39
C ALA A 65 8.41 12.87 5.08
N ILE A 66 7.81 14.04 4.90
CA ILE A 66 7.20 14.46 3.62
C ILE A 66 7.78 15.82 3.28
N GLU A 67 8.47 15.93 2.17
CA GLU A 67 8.98 17.19 1.67
C GLU A 67 7.97 17.90 0.77
N SER A 68 8.01 19.24 0.84
CA SER A 68 7.33 20.14 -0.11
C SER A 68 5.81 20.01 -0.22
N TRP A 69 5.14 19.30 0.72
CA TRP A 69 3.68 19.33 0.76
C TRP A 69 3.17 20.49 1.63
N PRO A 70 2.14 21.21 1.18
CA PRO A 70 1.47 22.21 2.03
C PRO A 70 0.85 21.54 3.27
N GLN A 71 0.76 22.28 4.36
CA GLN A 71 0.29 21.75 5.65
C GLN A 71 -1.10 21.13 5.59
N HIS A 72 -2.06 21.76 4.88
CA HIS A 72 -3.41 21.23 4.73
C HIS A 72 -3.43 19.84 4.07
N ARG A 73 -2.55 19.61 3.08
CA ARG A 73 -2.41 18.32 2.41
C ARG A 73 -1.81 17.26 3.35
N ARG A 74 -0.83 17.64 4.18
CA ARG A 74 -0.25 16.74 5.19
C ARG A 74 -1.30 16.35 6.23
N LEU A 75 -2.10 17.30 6.72
CA LEU A 75 -3.18 17.07 7.68
C LEU A 75 -4.25 16.16 7.10
N LEU A 76 -4.71 16.42 5.89
CA LEU A 76 -5.70 15.59 5.20
C LEU A 76 -5.18 14.16 5.01
N SER A 77 -3.93 14.00 4.58
CA SER A 77 -3.32 12.68 4.39
C SER A 77 -3.19 11.92 5.72
N ARG A 78 -2.78 12.60 6.82
CA ARG A 78 -2.77 11.98 8.16
C ARG A 78 -4.17 11.56 8.62
N ALA A 79 -5.16 12.43 8.42
CA ALA A 79 -6.55 12.12 8.78
C ALA A 79 -7.07 10.89 8.01
N MET A 80 -6.82 10.84 6.71
CA MET A 80 -7.23 9.69 5.88
C MET A 80 -6.50 8.40 6.24
N ASN A 81 -5.20 8.44 6.55
CA ASN A 81 -4.47 7.27 7.03
C ASN A 81 -5.01 6.80 8.40
N ARG A 82 -5.27 7.73 9.32
CA ARG A 82 -5.89 7.42 10.62
C ARG A 82 -7.27 6.78 10.44
N LEU A 83 -8.11 7.33 9.56
CA LEU A 83 -9.42 6.78 9.25
C LEU A 83 -9.31 5.34 8.71
N SER A 84 -8.47 5.12 7.68
CA SER A 84 -8.25 3.80 7.08
C SER A 84 -7.75 2.80 8.12
N ARG A 85 -6.74 3.20 8.92
CA ARG A 85 -6.18 2.39 9.99
C ARG A 85 -7.24 1.96 11.00
N THR A 86 -8.07 2.90 11.47
CA THR A 86 -9.10 2.62 12.49
C THR A 86 -10.22 1.77 11.93
N MET A 87 -10.72 2.08 10.73
CA MET A 87 -11.82 1.33 10.11
C MET A 87 -11.42 -0.10 9.75
N LEU A 88 -10.19 -0.31 9.30
CA LEU A 88 -9.68 -1.62 8.86
C LEU A 88 -8.87 -2.34 9.95
N GLN A 89 -8.73 -1.75 11.13
CA GLN A 89 -7.95 -2.29 12.26
C GLN A 89 -6.51 -2.67 11.86
N LEU A 90 -5.87 -1.83 11.05
CA LEU A 90 -4.51 -2.07 10.58
C LEU A 90 -3.47 -1.60 11.62
N PRO A 91 -2.43 -2.39 11.93
CA PRO A 91 -1.41 -2.05 12.93
C PRO A 91 -0.30 -1.14 12.38
N ILE A 92 -0.59 -0.28 11.41
CA ILE A 92 0.36 0.57 10.69
C ILE A 92 -0.14 2.00 10.58
N HIS A 93 0.78 2.97 10.42
CA HIS A 93 0.45 4.39 10.34
C HIS A 93 0.26 4.87 8.90
N ASP A 94 1.00 4.31 7.94
CA ASP A 94 0.93 4.69 6.53
C ASP A 94 0.22 3.63 5.67
N THR A 95 -1.09 3.71 5.59
CA THR A 95 -1.92 2.79 4.79
C THR A 95 -1.95 3.15 3.31
N SER A 96 -1.54 4.36 2.94
CA SER A 96 -1.68 4.92 1.59
C SER A 96 -0.37 5.00 0.80
N GLY A 97 0.77 4.72 1.42
CA GLY A 97 2.07 4.67 0.75
C GLY A 97 2.15 3.48 -0.22
N ALA A 98 2.71 3.70 -1.41
CA ALA A 98 2.89 2.65 -2.42
C ALA A 98 4.28 2.01 -2.37
N TYR A 99 5.20 2.53 -1.54
CA TYR A 99 6.53 1.96 -1.36
C TYR A 99 6.46 0.83 -0.33
N ARG A 100 6.43 -0.39 -0.80
CA ARG A 100 6.23 -1.56 0.05
C ARG A 100 7.03 -2.74 -0.43
N ALA A 101 7.55 -3.54 0.50
CA ALA A 101 8.07 -4.87 0.24
C ALA A 101 7.11 -5.91 0.83
N TYR A 102 6.86 -6.98 0.10
CA TYR A 102 5.98 -8.07 0.51
C TYR A 102 6.71 -9.39 0.38
N ARG A 103 6.61 -10.25 1.39
CA ARG A 103 6.97 -11.66 1.25
C ARG A 103 5.97 -12.34 0.32
N VAL A 104 6.47 -12.91 -0.76
CA VAL A 104 5.60 -13.57 -1.76
C VAL A 104 4.87 -14.78 -1.17
N ALA A 105 5.50 -15.49 -0.24
CA ALA A 105 4.86 -16.58 0.50
C ALA A 105 3.54 -16.11 1.16
N LYS A 106 3.53 -14.91 1.78
CA LYS A 106 2.33 -14.37 2.42
C LYS A 106 1.27 -13.89 1.41
N LEU A 107 1.71 -13.39 0.26
CA LEU A 107 0.79 -13.02 -0.82
C LEU A 107 0.08 -14.23 -1.45
N ARG A 108 0.65 -15.45 -1.37
CA ARG A 108 0.02 -16.69 -1.83
C ARG A 108 -1.18 -17.11 -0.97
N GLU A 109 -1.23 -16.67 0.29
CA GLU A 109 -2.30 -17.02 1.22
C GLU A 109 -3.58 -16.23 0.99
N ILE A 110 -3.51 -15.09 0.29
CA ILE A 110 -4.67 -14.25 0.01
C ILE A 110 -5.25 -14.52 -1.39
N ASN A 111 -6.57 -14.42 -1.50
CA ASN A 111 -7.22 -14.50 -2.81
C ASN A 111 -7.14 -13.14 -3.52
N LEU A 112 -6.21 -13.01 -4.46
CA LEU A 112 -6.01 -11.78 -5.24
C LEU A 112 -7.22 -11.42 -6.13
N ASP A 113 -8.12 -12.35 -6.42
CA ASP A 113 -9.33 -12.10 -7.23
C ASP A 113 -10.45 -11.45 -6.41
N GLU A 114 -10.33 -11.47 -5.09
CA GLU A 114 -11.24 -10.73 -4.20
C GLU A 114 -10.91 -9.23 -4.10
N ILE A 115 -9.74 -8.81 -4.57
CA ILE A 115 -9.34 -7.40 -4.56
C ILE A 115 -10.05 -6.67 -5.69
N ARG A 116 -11.04 -5.83 -5.33
CA ARG A 116 -11.95 -5.17 -6.28
C ARG A 116 -11.77 -3.65 -6.33
N ALA A 117 -10.96 -3.09 -5.43
CA ALA A 117 -10.78 -1.65 -5.37
C ALA A 117 -10.12 -1.09 -6.63
N VAL A 118 -10.69 0.00 -7.11
CA VAL A 118 -10.19 0.76 -8.27
C VAL A 118 -9.41 1.98 -7.76
N GLY A 119 -8.47 2.48 -8.56
CA GLY A 119 -7.64 3.63 -8.19
C GLY A 119 -6.63 3.28 -7.11
N TYR A 120 -6.42 4.16 -6.14
CA TYR A 120 -5.45 3.97 -5.06
C TYR A 120 -5.98 3.12 -3.89
N ALA A 121 -7.28 2.90 -3.79
CA ALA A 121 -7.89 2.15 -2.68
C ALA A 121 -7.49 0.66 -2.65
N TYR A 122 -6.90 0.12 -3.73
CA TYR A 122 -6.35 -1.24 -3.73
C TYR A 122 -5.21 -1.40 -2.71
N LEU A 123 -4.51 -0.32 -2.37
CA LEU A 123 -3.42 -0.33 -1.39
C LEU A 123 -3.93 -0.74 0.00
N GLU A 124 -5.06 -0.19 0.41
CA GLU A 124 -5.70 -0.53 1.68
C GLU A 124 -6.37 -1.92 1.61
N GLU A 125 -6.95 -2.27 0.47
CA GLU A 125 -7.61 -3.58 0.32
C GLU A 125 -6.61 -4.74 0.40
N ILE A 126 -5.43 -4.62 -0.23
CA ILE A 126 -4.36 -5.62 -0.08
C ILE A 126 -3.93 -5.75 1.40
N LEU A 127 -3.69 -4.62 2.09
CA LEU A 127 -3.30 -4.65 3.49
C LEU A 127 -4.37 -5.30 4.37
N TRP A 128 -5.64 -5.02 4.10
CA TRP A 128 -6.74 -5.62 4.83
C TRP A 128 -6.78 -7.13 4.64
N HIS A 129 -6.66 -7.63 3.40
CA HIS A 129 -6.62 -9.08 3.14
C HIS A 129 -5.44 -9.76 3.83
N LEU A 130 -4.25 -9.14 3.81
CA LEU A 130 -3.07 -9.64 4.50
C LEU A 130 -3.26 -9.66 6.01
N ALA A 131 -3.84 -8.59 6.57
CA ALA A 131 -4.15 -8.51 7.99
C ALA A 131 -5.18 -9.56 8.43
N GLN A 132 -6.16 -9.91 7.60
CA GLN A 132 -7.10 -11.00 7.86
C GLN A 132 -6.44 -12.39 7.86
N GLY A 133 -5.28 -12.54 7.26
CA GLY A 133 -4.43 -13.73 7.28
C GLY A 133 -3.29 -13.63 8.30
N ASP A 134 -3.42 -12.79 9.33
CA ASP A 134 -2.45 -12.61 10.42
C ASP A 134 -1.03 -12.25 9.94
N ALA A 135 -0.93 -11.48 8.85
CA ALA A 135 0.34 -10.98 8.36
C ALA A 135 1.00 -10.05 9.38
N ILE A 136 2.32 -10.20 9.53
CA ILE A 136 3.16 -9.33 10.35
C ILE A 136 3.56 -8.12 9.52
N PHE A 137 3.36 -6.92 10.08
CA PHE A 137 3.67 -5.65 9.43
C PHE A 137 4.84 -4.95 10.10
N ALA A 138 5.71 -4.34 9.29
CA ALA A 138 6.75 -3.41 9.74
C ALA A 138 6.63 -2.08 8.99
N GLU A 139 7.01 -0.99 9.63
CA GLU A 139 7.12 0.32 9.00
C GLU A 139 8.58 0.78 9.02
N VAL A 140 9.10 1.12 7.85
CA VAL A 140 10.45 1.66 7.65
C VAL A 140 10.31 3.16 7.38
N PRO A 141 10.98 4.04 8.14
CA PRO A 141 10.89 5.47 7.88
C PRO A 141 11.46 5.81 6.50
N ILE A 142 10.70 6.59 5.72
CA ILE A 142 11.13 7.11 4.44
C ILE A 142 10.92 8.62 4.34
N THR A 143 11.72 9.28 3.53
CA THR A 143 11.44 10.64 3.07
C THR A 143 10.71 10.58 1.74
N PHE A 144 9.50 11.11 1.72
CA PHE A 144 8.69 11.23 0.49
C PHE A 144 8.94 12.59 -0.16
N HIS A 145 9.44 12.57 -1.38
CA HIS A 145 9.76 13.78 -2.14
C HIS A 145 8.59 14.22 -3.01
N GLN A 146 8.61 15.51 -3.40
CA GLN A 146 7.66 15.98 -4.40
C GLN A 146 8.04 15.39 -5.77
N ARG A 147 7.03 14.93 -6.50
CA ARG A 147 7.21 14.46 -7.88
C ARG A 147 7.92 15.50 -8.73
N ARG A 148 8.89 15.07 -9.53
CA ARG A 148 9.57 15.96 -10.50
C ARG A 148 8.72 16.25 -11.72
N ALA A 149 7.76 15.36 -12.07
CA ALA A 149 6.87 15.52 -13.20
C ALA A 149 5.47 14.95 -12.92
N GLY A 150 4.45 15.50 -13.59
CA GLY A 150 3.07 15.06 -13.47
C GLY A 150 2.26 15.81 -12.41
N ARG A 151 0.93 15.68 -12.50
CA ARG A 151 -0.04 16.25 -11.54
C ARG A 151 -0.61 15.15 -10.65
N SER A 152 -0.88 15.47 -9.38
CA SER A 152 -1.61 14.57 -8.49
C SER A 152 -3.00 14.30 -9.07
N LYS A 153 -3.34 13.01 -9.22
CA LYS A 153 -4.63 12.58 -9.78
C LYS A 153 -5.71 12.37 -8.71
N VAL A 154 -5.46 12.78 -7.47
CA VAL A 154 -6.47 12.62 -6.42
C VAL A 154 -7.65 13.55 -6.74
N SER A 155 -8.73 12.94 -7.20
CA SER A 155 -10.00 13.58 -7.51
C SER A 155 -11.02 13.28 -6.40
N LEU A 156 -12.08 14.07 -6.33
CA LEU A 156 -13.22 13.78 -5.43
C LEU A 156 -13.79 12.37 -5.67
N ARG A 157 -13.80 11.92 -6.93
CA ARG A 157 -14.24 10.57 -7.30
C ARG A 157 -13.33 9.48 -6.68
N GLU A 158 -12.01 9.70 -6.66
CA GLU A 158 -11.08 8.76 -6.01
C GLU A 158 -11.24 8.76 -4.50
N ALA A 159 -11.45 9.94 -3.89
CA ALA A 159 -11.72 10.03 -2.46
C ALA A 159 -13.02 9.31 -2.06
N ALA A 160 -14.09 9.49 -2.84
CA ALA A 160 -15.36 8.78 -2.64
C ALA A 160 -15.20 7.27 -2.86
N GLY A 161 -14.49 6.84 -3.89
CA GLY A 161 -14.20 5.42 -4.15
C GLY A 161 -13.38 4.77 -3.03
N LYS A 162 -12.42 5.50 -2.48
CA LYS A 162 -11.66 5.06 -1.30
C LYS A 162 -12.58 4.88 -0.10
N LEU A 163 -13.40 5.87 0.22
CA LEU A 163 -14.33 5.78 1.35
C LEU A 163 -15.31 4.61 1.20
N ALA A 164 -15.88 4.42 0.02
CA ALA A 164 -16.75 3.29 -0.28
C ALA A 164 -16.03 1.94 -0.08
N THR A 165 -14.76 1.85 -0.48
CA THR A 165 -13.93 0.66 -0.24
C THR A 165 -13.71 0.42 1.24
N LEU A 166 -13.35 1.46 2.03
CA LEU A 166 -13.15 1.35 3.48
C LEU A 166 -14.42 0.86 4.17
N VAL A 167 -15.58 1.45 3.85
CA VAL A 167 -16.87 1.02 4.39
C VAL A 167 -17.16 -0.43 4.03
N ARG A 168 -17.02 -0.80 2.75
CA ARG A 168 -17.23 -2.18 2.29
C ARG A 168 -16.37 -3.19 3.04
N LEU A 169 -15.09 -2.89 3.27
CA LEU A 169 -14.16 -3.77 3.97
C LEU A 169 -14.46 -3.84 5.46
N ALA A 170 -14.75 -2.71 6.11
CA ALA A 170 -15.07 -2.65 7.54
C ALA A 170 -16.35 -3.43 7.90
N TRP A 171 -17.28 -3.57 6.95
CA TRP A 171 -18.53 -4.32 7.16
C TRP A 171 -18.42 -5.79 6.74
N ARG A 172 -17.28 -6.24 6.21
CA ARG A 172 -17.05 -7.67 5.97
C ARG A 172 -16.78 -8.38 7.29
N PRO A 173 -17.38 -9.56 7.49
CA PRO A 173 -17.10 -10.35 8.70
C PRO A 173 -15.61 -10.65 8.79
N ASP A 174 -15.05 -10.41 9.97
CA ASP A 174 -13.64 -10.66 10.28
C ASP A 174 -13.38 -12.17 10.21
N ARG A 175 -12.44 -12.58 9.36
CA ARG A 175 -12.06 -14.00 9.24
C ARG A 175 -11.27 -14.50 10.45
N ARG A 176 -10.72 -13.59 11.27
CA ARG A 176 -9.99 -13.92 12.51
C ARG A 176 -10.90 -14.48 13.62
N GLN A 177 -12.22 -14.33 13.47
CA GLN A 177 -13.19 -14.81 14.45
C GLN A 177 -13.79 -16.18 14.11
N ARG A 178 -13.27 -16.85 13.09
CA ARG A 178 -13.67 -18.20 12.67
C ARG A 178 -12.50 -19.17 12.80
#